data_393d4ae5d539e8a27cf3115804ef74d9
#
_entry.id   393d4ae5d539e8a27cf3115804ef74d9
#
_cell.length_a   1.000
_cell.length_b   1.000
_cell.length_c   1.000
_cell.angle_alpha   90.00
_cell.angle_beta   90.00
_cell.angle_gamma   90.00
#
_symmetry.space_group_name_H-M   'P 1'
#
loop_
_entity.id
_entity.type
_entity.pdbx_description
1 polymer ?
#
loop_
_entity_poly.entity_id
_entity_poly.type
_entity_poly.pdbx_seq_one_letter_code
_entity_poly.pdbx_strand_id
1 'polypeptide(L)'
;TLEDGRECVSATYSLLDNINIPELVEGRFPENDRECIVDSKYYGSGYIGKEFIISDSNTDDVKDAFKYSTYKIVGRVQSPLYLNFERGTASVGNGSVSSFAYFLRGAYTAEYDNEIYIKMDSDAVIYSDEYDSYIDSHTDALKASVQAIADKRYDRLYSEAAGKIEDAKEELEDELAKARKELDDAYTRLQDSEKELDEKQSEVDAARQALELAGMNTEGMFDDAQAQLDEARRQLEDGYAEYADGVKELEAESADAQAEIADAQSKLDELKKPTVYLLDRNTNAGYASFDNDSNIVNQVAAVFPIFFFAVAALVCMTTMTRMVEDERTQIGVLKALGYSEGAVMAKYLFYSGSAAVGGSVFGYVAGNLLFPKVIWMGYGMLYDFAELTYVWDIRIGIISIAAAVLCSMGATYFSCAAQFHSSPAMLIR
;
A
#
# COMPACT_ATOMS: atom_id res chain seq x y z
N THR A 1 -15.85 6.21 8.36
CA THR A 1 -16.81 7.31 8.59
C THR A 1 -16.35 8.17 9.76
N LEU A 2 -16.57 9.46 9.70
CA LEU A 2 -16.28 10.42 10.77
C LEU A 2 -17.55 10.72 11.58
N GLU A 3 -17.41 11.23 12.80
CA GLU A 3 -18.55 11.64 13.65
C GLU A 3 -19.53 12.63 12.96
N ASP A 4 -19.05 13.42 12.00
CA ASP A 4 -19.85 14.37 11.23
C ASP A 4 -20.57 13.73 10.04
N GLY A 5 -20.51 12.41 9.88
CA GLY A 5 -21.15 11.63 8.84
C GLY A 5 -20.43 11.64 7.50
N ARG A 6 -19.25 12.29 7.38
CA ARG A 6 -18.45 12.22 6.16
C ARG A 6 -17.77 10.86 6.05
N GLU A 7 -17.83 10.28 4.87
CA GLU A 7 -17.11 9.07 4.53
C GLU A 7 -15.86 9.39 3.71
N CYS A 8 -14.77 8.71 3.99
CA CYS A 8 -13.56 8.76 3.21
C CYS A 8 -12.93 7.36 3.13
N VAL A 9 -12.23 7.10 2.05
CA VAL A 9 -11.41 5.89 1.92
C VAL A 9 -10.07 6.15 2.60
N SER A 10 -9.76 5.38 3.62
CA SER A 10 -8.51 5.49 4.38
C SER A 10 -7.71 4.19 4.27
N ALA A 11 -6.43 4.29 3.93
CA ALA A 11 -5.49 3.19 4.10
C ALA A 11 -5.19 3.02 5.59
N THR A 12 -5.15 1.78 6.07
CA THR A 12 -4.92 1.50 7.49
C THR A 12 -3.69 0.64 7.67
N TYR A 13 -2.86 0.99 8.64
CA TYR A 13 -1.58 0.35 8.92
C TYR A 13 -1.43 0.00 10.38
N SER A 14 -0.70 -1.06 10.66
CA SER A 14 -0.19 -1.31 12.01
C SER A 14 0.95 -0.35 12.33
N LEU A 15 0.94 0.23 13.52
CA LEU A 15 2.06 1.02 14.01
C LEU A 15 3.25 0.10 14.29
N LEU A 16 4.41 0.43 13.72
CA LEU A 16 5.65 -0.33 13.85
C LEU A 16 6.65 0.42 14.74
N ASP A 17 7.52 -0.31 15.44
CA ASP A 17 8.48 0.28 16.38
C ASP A 17 9.82 0.66 15.75
N ASN A 18 10.21 0.03 14.62
CA ASN A 18 11.58 0.10 14.10
C ASN A 18 11.70 0.58 12.66
N ILE A 19 10.59 0.64 11.90
CA ILE A 19 10.58 1.03 10.49
C ILE A 19 9.29 1.77 10.18
N ASN A 20 9.36 2.74 9.26
CA ASN A 20 8.21 3.54 8.83
C ASN A 20 7.44 4.19 9.99
N ILE A 21 8.15 4.57 11.04
CA ILE A 21 7.55 5.24 12.20
C ILE A 21 7.03 6.60 11.74
N PRO A 22 5.73 6.88 11.90
CA PRO A 22 5.17 8.17 11.54
C PRO A 22 5.67 9.29 12.48
N GLU A 23 5.81 10.50 11.97
CA GLU A 23 6.18 11.68 12.76
C GLU A 23 4.92 12.32 13.37
N LEU A 24 4.95 12.54 14.68
CA LEU A 24 3.83 13.12 15.41
C LEU A 24 3.77 14.64 15.18
N VAL A 25 2.68 15.12 14.57
CA VAL A 25 2.43 16.54 14.36
C VAL A 25 1.70 17.16 15.55
N GLU A 26 0.73 16.41 16.13
CA GLU A 26 -0.08 16.90 17.26
C GLU A 26 -0.70 15.72 18.01
N GLY A 27 -0.89 15.87 19.33
CA GLY A 27 -1.46 14.83 20.16
C GLY A 27 -0.43 13.85 20.72
N ARG A 28 -0.72 12.57 20.72
CA ARG A 28 0.16 11.50 21.20
C ARG A 28 -0.01 10.21 20.37
N PHE A 29 0.89 9.27 20.55
CA PHE A 29 0.73 7.91 20.02
C PHE A 29 -0.34 7.11 20.77
N PRO A 30 -0.97 6.08 20.11
CA PRO A 30 -1.91 5.17 20.76
C PRO A 30 -1.25 4.41 21.91
N GLU A 31 -1.97 4.28 23.03
CA GLU A 31 -1.56 3.52 24.22
C GLU A 31 -2.33 2.20 24.36
N ASN A 32 -3.45 2.05 23.65
CA ASN A 32 -4.28 0.85 23.66
C ASN A 32 -4.95 0.59 22.31
N ASP A 33 -5.50 -0.61 22.16
CA ASP A 33 -6.09 -1.10 20.89
C ASP A 33 -7.35 -0.34 20.42
N ARG A 34 -7.90 0.56 21.23
CA ARG A 34 -9.07 1.40 20.89
C ARG A 34 -8.69 2.80 20.44
N GLU A 35 -7.41 3.05 20.27
CA GLU A 35 -6.90 4.35 19.85
C GLU A 35 -6.24 4.26 18.48
N CYS A 36 -6.28 5.38 17.74
CA CYS A 36 -5.60 5.51 16.45
C CYS A 36 -4.99 6.90 16.29
N ILE A 37 -4.05 6.99 15.36
CA ILE A 37 -3.51 8.26 14.86
C ILE A 37 -3.77 8.37 13.37
N VAL A 38 -3.99 9.59 12.89
CA VAL A 38 -4.51 9.83 11.55
C VAL A 38 -3.66 10.84 10.77
N ASP A 39 -3.85 10.85 9.46
CA ASP A 39 -3.18 11.75 8.52
C ASP A 39 -3.40 13.22 8.87
N SER A 40 -2.33 13.95 9.18
CA SER A 40 -2.37 15.36 9.58
C SER A 40 -2.82 16.29 8.46
N LYS A 41 -2.75 15.88 7.20
CA LYS A 41 -3.18 16.68 6.04
C LYS A 41 -4.68 16.60 5.80
N TYR A 42 -5.26 15.44 6.04
CA TYR A 42 -6.69 15.24 5.86
C TYR A 42 -7.49 15.64 7.10
N TYR A 43 -6.99 15.33 8.29
CA TYR A 43 -7.66 15.61 9.56
C TYR A 43 -7.07 16.85 10.22
N GLY A 44 -7.88 17.87 10.43
CA GLY A 44 -7.50 19.05 11.21
C GLY A 44 -7.39 18.75 12.70
N SER A 45 -6.81 19.70 13.50
CA SER A 45 -6.64 19.57 14.97
C SER A 45 -7.94 19.31 15.73
N GLY A 46 -9.08 19.77 15.21
CA GLY A 46 -10.39 19.53 15.82
C GLY A 46 -10.88 18.08 15.79
N TYR A 47 -10.13 17.15 15.18
CA TYR A 47 -10.46 15.73 15.18
C TYR A 47 -9.81 14.95 16.32
N ILE A 48 -8.83 15.51 17.02
CA ILE A 48 -8.25 14.84 18.20
C ILE A 48 -9.34 14.73 19.29
N GLY A 49 -9.52 13.53 19.79
CA GLY A 49 -10.55 13.17 20.77
C GLY A 49 -11.85 12.67 20.17
N LYS A 50 -12.07 12.83 18.84
CA LYS A 50 -13.21 12.28 18.13
C LYS A 50 -13.03 10.82 17.76
N GLU A 51 -14.08 10.22 17.22
CA GLU A 51 -14.13 8.83 16.82
C GLU A 51 -13.81 8.64 15.34
N PHE A 52 -12.98 7.64 15.07
CA PHE A 52 -12.76 7.04 13.77
C PHE A 52 -13.64 5.79 13.69
N ILE A 53 -14.63 5.78 12.81
CA ILE A 53 -15.66 4.75 12.72
C ILE A 53 -15.41 3.91 11.46
N ILE A 54 -15.36 2.59 11.61
CA ILE A 54 -15.36 1.66 10.48
C ILE A 54 -16.78 1.68 9.89
N SER A 55 -16.91 2.09 8.61
CA SER A 55 -18.21 2.27 7.97
C SER A 55 -18.94 0.94 7.78
N ASP A 56 -20.26 0.95 8.01
CA ASP A 56 -21.14 -0.19 7.70
C ASP A 56 -21.21 -0.50 6.19
N SER A 57 -20.82 0.46 5.34
CA SER A 57 -20.74 0.28 3.88
C SER A 57 -19.57 -0.58 3.43
N ASN A 58 -18.62 -0.90 4.33
CA ASN A 58 -17.53 -1.84 4.03
C ASN A 58 -18.06 -3.27 3.89
N THR A 59 -17.30 -4.09 3.14
CA THR A 59 -17.53 -5.54 3.08
C THR A 59 -17.33 -6.18 4.45
N ASP A 60 -17.89 -7.35 4.67
CA ASP A 60 -17.75 -8.06 5.94
C ASP A 60 -16.31 -8.41 6.24
N ASP A 61 -15.52 -8.82 5.23
CA ASP A 61 -14.09 -9.08 5.37
C ASP A 61 -13.31 -7.88 5.94
N VAL A 62 -13.66 -6.65 5.52
CA VAL A 62 -13.03 -5.43 6.04
C VAL A 62 -13.49 -5.16 7.46
N LYS A 63 -14.76 -5.34 7.78
CA LYS A 63 -15.30 -5.15 9.13
C LYS A 63 -14.71 -6.16 10.10
N ASP A 64 -14.62 -7.42 9.69
CA ASP A 64 -14.08 -8.53 10.48
C ASP A 64 -12.57 -8.43 10.69
N ALA A 65 -11.85 -7.70 9.85
CA ALA A 65 -10.42 -7.43 10.05
C ALA A 65 -10.14 -6.53 11.26
N PHE A 66 -11.13 -5.81 11.77
CA PHE A 66 -11.00 -4.92 12.92
C PHE A 66 -11.69 -5.50 14.15
N LYS A 67 -11.01 -5.40 15.30
CA LYS A 67 -11.55 -5.86 16.58
C LYS A 67 -12.72 -5.02 17.11
N TYR A 68 -12.77 -3.74 16.71
CA TYR A 68 -13.79 -2.79 17.13
C TYR A 68 -14.30 -2.01 15.93
N SER A 69 -15.55 -1.57 15.98
CA SER A 69 -16.14 -0.70 14.95
C SER A 69 -15.75 0.78 15.10
N THR A 70 -15.24 1.17 16.27
CA THR A 70 -14.95 2.57 16.62
C THR A 70 -13.64 2.69 17.37
N TYR A 71 -12.83 3.68 17.01
CA TYR A 71 -11.53 3.99 17.58
C TYR A 71 -11.42 5.48 17.91
N LYS A 72 -10.75 5.82 19.00
CA LYS A 72 -10.52 7.22 19.38
C LYS A 72 -9.29 7.76 18.68
N ILE A 73 -9.42 8.90 17.99
CA ILE A 73 -8.31 9.63 17.42
C ILE A 73 -7.54 10.34 18.53
N VAL A 74 -6.28 9.97 18.74
CA VAL A 74 -5.43 10.53 19.82
C VAL A 74 -4.27 11.37 19.32
N GLY A 75 -3.99 11.33 18.00
CA GLY A 75 -2.93 12.13 17.42
C GLY A 75 -3.07 12.24 15.91
N ARG A 76 -2.30 13.19 15.37
CA ARG A 76 -2.17 13.46 13.93
C ARG A 76 -0.71 13.31 13.54
N VAL A 77 -0.46 12.65 12.43
CA VAL A 77 0.90 12.27 12.01
C VAL A 77 1.16 12.54 10.54
N GLN A 78 2.42 12.68 10.19
CA GLN A 78 2.98 12.52 8.86
C GLN A 78 3.57 11.12 8.72
N SER A 79 3.42 10.50 7.55
CA SER A 79 3.88 9.14 7.33
C SER A 79 5.03 9.10 6.31
N PRO A 80 6.12 8.40 6.61
CA PRO A 80 7.19 8.18 5.64
C PRO A 80 6.76 7.33 4.43
N LEU A 81 5.61 6.66 4.49
CA LEU A 81 5.02 5.94 3.35
C LEU A 81 4.42 6.90 2.31
N TYR A 82 4.13 8.13 2.69
CA TYR A 82 3.42 9.13 1.88
C TYR A 82 4.19 10.44 1.81
N LEU A 83 5.19 10.48 0.95
CA LEU A 83 6.01 11.67 0.76
C LEU A 83 5.25 12.80 0.04
N ASN A 84 4.34 12.47 -0.88
CA ASN A 84 3.46 13.41 -1.57
C ASN A 84 2.02 13.37 -1.02
N PHE A 85 1.12 14.20 -1.58
CA PHE A 85 -0.29 14.24 -1.15
C PHE A 85 -1.16 13.17 -1.81
N GLU A 86 -0.64 12.42 -2.76
CA GLU A 86 -1.33 11.30 -3.36
C GLU A 86 -1.25 10.09 -2.42
N ARG A 87 -2.42 9.61 -1.98
CA ARG A 87 -2.52 8.48 -1.03
C ARG A 87 -2.74 7.13 -1.74
N GLY A 88 -2.82 7.14 -3.08
CA GLY A 88 -3.00 5.96 -3.92
C GLY A 88 -4.44 5.70 -4.33
N THR A 89 -4.66 4.52 -4.91
CA THR A 89 -5.94 4.08 -5.43
C THR A 89 -6.54 3.00 -4.53
N ALA A 90 -7.87 2.87 -4.55
CA ALA A 90 -8.61 1.85 -3.83
C ALA A 90 -9.61 1.16 -4.75
N SER A 91 -9.98 -0.06 -4.42
CA SER A 91 -11.09 -0.79 -5.08
C SER A 91 -12.47 -0.44 -4.52
N VAL A 92 -12.52 0.44 -3.52
CA VAL A 92 -13.76 0.84 -2.81
C VAL A 92 -13.99 2.35 -2.91
N GLY A 93 -15.21 2.78 -2.60
CA GLY A 93 -15.60 4.18 -2.61
C GLY A 93 -15.50 4.81 -4.00
N ASN A 94 -14.84 5.97 -4.09
CA ASN A 94 -14.60 6.68 -5.35
C ASN A 94 -13.35 6.21 -6.12
N GLY A 95 -12.72 5.12 -5.70
CA GLY A 95 -11.50 4.58 -6.31
C GLY A 95 -10.20 5.27 -5.89
N SER A 96 -10.24 6.20 -4.94
CA SER A 96 -9.08 6.96 -4.47
C SER A 96 -8.97 6.89 -2.95
N VAL A 97 -7.76 6.67 -2.45
CA VAL A 97 -7.44 6.78 -1.02
C VAL A 97 -7.32 8.26 -0.67
N SER A 98 -8.09 8.71 0.31
CA SER A 98 -8.12 10.12 0.74
C SER A 98 -7.22 10.40 1.94
N SER A 99 -6.97 9.40 2.78
CA SER A 99 -6.20 9.54 4.03
C SER A 99 -5.58 8.22 4.45
N PHE A 100 -4.84 8.25 5.54
CA PHE A 100 -4.36 7.04 6.21
C PHE A 100 -4.57 7.12 7.72
N ALA A 101 -4.55 5.96 8.36
CA ALA A 101 -4.60 5.84 9.82
C ALA A 101 -3.70 4.71 10.29
N TYR A 102 -3.11 4.88 11.48
CA TYR A 102 -2.30 3.86 12.15
C TYR A 102 -2.99 3.40 13.43
N PHE A 103 -2.96 2.10 13.64
CA PHE A 103 -3.51 1.42 14.80
C PHE A 103 -2.43 0.56 15.45
N LEU A 104 -2.59 0.20 16.73
CA LEU A 104 -1.79 -0.86 17.30
C LEU A 104 -2.16 -2.21 16.69
N ARG A 105 -1.22 -3.16 16.65
CA ARG A 105 -1.44 -4.51 16.12
C ARG A 105 -2.67 -5.20 16.71
N GLY A 106 -2.92 -5.01 18.01
CA GLY A 106 -4.06 -5.59 18.72
C GLY A 106 -5.44 -5.03 18.37
N ALA A 107 -5.50 -3.99 17.51
CA ALA A 107 -6.73 -3.49 16.94
C ALA A 107 -7.26 -4.35 15.78
N TYR A 108 -6.41 -5.23 15.20
CA TYR A 108 -6.76 -6.12 14.11
C TYR A 108 -6.98 -7.54 14.62
N THR A 109 -7.93 -8.23 13.99
CA THR A 109 -8.25 -9.65 14.22
C THR A 109 -7.52 -10.58 13.26
N ALA A 110 -7.03 -10.04 12.12
CA ALA A 110 -6.37 -10.82 11.08
C ALA A 110 -5.13 -11.57 11.62
N GLU A 111 -5.05 -12.85 11.32
CA GLU A 111 -3.93 -13.73 11.70
C GLU A 111 -2.71 -13.60 10.77
N TYR A 112 -2.83 -12.81 9.70
CA TYR A 112 -1.79 -12.63 8.68
C TYR A 112 -1.57 -11.14 8.38
N ASP A 113 -0.36 -10.86 7.88
CA ASP A 113 0.02 -9.53 7.43
C ASP A 113 -0.08 -9.45 5.91
N ASN A 114 -0.69 -8.37 5.40
CA ASN A 114 -0.81 -8.11 3.95
C ASN A 114 0.48 -7.52 3.39
N GLU A 115 1.22 -6.78 4.21
CA GLU A 115 2.47 -6.11 3.84
C GLU A 115 3.56 -6.40 4.86
N ILE A 116 4.77 -6.64 4.38
CA ILE A 116 5.97 -6.87 5.21
C ILE A 116 7.01 -5.83 4.80
N TYR A 117 7.46 -5.03 5.76
CA TYR A 117 8.51 -4.05 5.55
C TYR A 117 9.86 -4.62 5.96
N ILE A 118 10.84 -4.54 5.05
CA ILE A 118 12.18 -5.05 5.25
C ILE A 118 13.15 -3.88 5.20
N LYS A 119 13.87 -3.65 6.32
CA LYS A 119 14.94 -2.68 6.38
C LYS A 119 16.23 -3.35 5.92
N MET A 120 16.80 -2.81 4.83
CA MET A 120 18.12 -3.23 4.38
C MET A 120 19.21 -2.53 5.20
N ASP A 121 20.24 -3.27 5.58
CA ASP A 121 21.37 -2.75 6.35
C ASP A 121 22.44 -2.22 5.39
N SER A 122 22.33 -0.93 5.05
CA SER A 122 23.24 -0.24 4.15
C SER A 122 23.49 1.19 4.65
N ASP A 123 24.74 1.63 4.63
CA ASP A 123 25.14 3.01 4.91
C ASP A 123 25.10 3.91 3.65
N ALA A 124 24.76 3.35 2.49
CA ALA A 124 24.66 4.09 1.24
C ALA A 124 23.55 5.16 1.29
N VAL A 125 23.85 6.32 0.74
CA VAL A 125 22.89 7.43 0.68
C VAL A 125 21.77 7.07 -0.30
N ILE A 126 20.52 7.30 0.10
CA ILE A 126 19.33 7.08 -0.73
C ILE A 126 19.48 7.86 -2.06
N TYR A 127 19.11 7.25 -3.18
CA TYR A 127 19.25 7.76 -4.56
C TYR A 127 20.70 7.87 -5.06
N SER A 128 21.66 7.21 -4.40
CA SER A 128 23.00 7.06 -4.96
C SER A 128 23.09 5.76 -5.78
N ASP A 129 23.97 5.75 -6.79
CA ASP A 129 24.27 4.55 -7.59
C ASP A 129 24.71 3.37 -6.70
N GLU A 130 25.36 3.65 -5.58
CA GLU A 130 25.77 2.65 -4.59
C GLU A 130 24.57 2.03 -3.89
N TYR A 131 23.59 2.85 -3.50
CA TYR A 131 22.35 2.39 -2.89
C TYR A 131 21.55 1.52 -3.86
N ASP A 132 21.35 1.99 -5.09
CA ASP A 132 20.57 1.25 -6.10
C ASP A 132 21.26 -0.09 -6.44
N SER A 133 22.58 -0.11 -6.63
CA SER A 133 23.33 -1.34 -6.85
C SER A 133 23.24 -2.32 -5.68
N TYR A 134 23.21 -1.81 -4.44
CA TYR A 134 23.06 -2.64 -3.25
C TYR A 134 21.66 -3.28 -3.21
N ILE A 135 20.60 -2.52 -3.44
CA ILE A 135 19.22 -3.01 -3.48
C ILE A 135 19.06 -4.06 -4.58
N ASP A 136 19.49 -3.75 -5.82
CA ASP A 136 19.38 -4.65 -6.96
C ASP A 136 20.08 -5.99 -6.72
N SER A 137 21.25 -5.97 -6.11
CA SER A 137 22.03 -7.20 -5.82
C SER A 137 21.34 -8.15 -4.83
N HIS A 138 20.40 -7.65 -3.99
CA HIS A 138 19.71 -8.44 -2.97
C HIS A 138 18.24 -8.77 -3.37
N THR A 139 17.68 -8.04 -4.33
CA THR A 139 16.28 -8.11 -4.73
C THR A 139 15.85 -9.52 -5.13
N ASP A 140 16.62 -10.20 -6.01
CA ASP A 140 16.26 -11.53 -6.51
C ASP A 140 16.30 -12.60 -5.41
N ALA A 141 17.33 -12.57 -4.56
CA ALA A 141 17.44 -13.51 -3.45
C ALA A 141 16.35 -13.31 -2.40
N LEU A 142 16.02 -12.05 -2.10
CA LEU A 142 14.94 -11.70 -1.18
C LEU A 142 13.58 -12.14 -1.73
N LYS A 143 13.29 -11.83 -3.00
CA LYS A 143 12.06 -12.23 -3.68
C LYS A 143 11.90 -13.75 -3.70
N ALA A 144 12.95 -14.49 -4.02
CA ALA A 144 12.92 -15.96 -4.01
C ALA A 144 12.64 -16.50 -2.60
N SER A 145 13.25 -15.90 -1.57
CA SER A 145 13.04 -16.33 -0.18
C SER A 145 11.62 -16.08 0.31
N VAL A 146 11.07 -14.90 0.03
CA VAL A 146 9.69 -14.55 0.43
C VAL A 146 8.68 -15.35 -0.38
N GLN A 147 8.92 -15.59 -1.68
CA GLN A 147 8.07 -16.46 -2.52
C GLN A 147 8.04 -17.89 -1.98
N ALA A 148 9.18 -18.44 -1.56
CA ALA A 148 9.21 -19.79 -0.97
C ALA A 148 8.42 -19.89 0.34
N ILE A 149 8.39 -18.84 1.16
CA ILE A 149 7.55 -18.77 2.37
C ILE A 149 6.07 -18.71 2.00
N ALA A 150 5.71 -17.89 1.01
CA ALA A 150 4.34 -17.75 0.53
C ALA A 150 3.83 -19.06 -0.09
N ASP A 151 4.65 -19.74 -0.90
CA ASP A 151 4.32 -21.05 -1.50
C ASP A 151 4.09 -22.10 -0.41
N LYS A 152 4.97 -22.17 0.58
CA LYS A 152 4.83 -23.11 1.70
C LYS A 152 3.55 -22.87 2.51
N ARG A 153 3.18 -21.61 2.71
CA ARG A 153 1.92 -21.26 3.38
C ARG A 153 0.72 -21.69 2.54
N TYR A 154 0.75 -21.41 1.23
CA TYR A 154 -0.29 -21.83 0.30
C TYR A 154 -0.47 -23.36 0.33
N ASP A 155 0.61 -24.14 0.18
CA ASP A 155 0.56 -25.59 0.15
C ASP A 155 -0.03 -26.13 1.46
N ARG A 156 0.29 -25.53 2.61
CA ARG A 156 -0.29 -25.93 3.90
C ARG A 156 -1.80 -25.64 3.95
N LEU A 157 -2.22 -24.41 3.63
CA LEU A 157 -3.64 -24.02 3.67
C LEU A 157 -4.48 -24.81 2.67
N TYR A 158 -3.92 -25.06 1.47
CA TYR A 158 -4.55 -25.89 0.46
C TYR A 158 -4.74 -27.33 0.95
N SER A 159 -3.69 -27.92 1.54
CA SER A 159 -3.76 -29.28 2.08
C SER A 159 -4.74 -29.39 3.25
N GLU A 160 -4.79 -28.41 4.14
CA GLU A 160 -5.73 -28.37 5.26
C GLU A 160 -7.19 -28.26 4.77
N ALA A 161 -7.44 -27.41 3.77
CA ALA A 161 -8.78 -27.26 3.18
C ALA A 161 -9.20 -28.51 2.39
N ALA A 162 -8.30 -29.08 1.58
CA ALA A 162 -8.55 -30.33 0.86
C ALA A 162 -8.85 -31.48 1.83
N GLY A 163 -8.10 -31.58 2.94
CA GLY A 163 -8.36 -32.58 3.98
C GLY A 163 -9.75 -32.44 4.59
N LYS A 164 -10.18 -31.20 4.95
CA LYS A 164 -11.52 -30.96 5.48
C LYS A 164 -12.65 -31.32 4.51
N ILE A 165 -12.43 -31.11 3.21
CA ILE A 165 -13.41 -31.50 2.17
C ILE A 165 -13.50 -33.00 2.07
N GLU A 166 -12.37 -33.71 2.15
CA GLU A 166 -12.34 -35.17 2.10
C GLU A 166 -13.00 -35.77 3.34
N ASP A 167 -12.68 -35.26 4.54
CA ASP A 167 -13.32 -35.67 5.79
C ASP A 167 -14.85 -35.47 5.74
N ALA A 168 -15.31 -34.33 5.21
CA ALA A 168 -16.74 -34.07 5.04
C ALA A 168 -17.43 -35.02 4.05
N LYS A 169 -16.75 -35.43 2.98
CA LYS A 169 -17.25 -36.43 2.04
C LYS A 169 -17.39 -37.79 2.70
N GLU A 170 -16.39 -38.23 3.46
CA GLU A 170 -16.39 -39.49 4.19
C GLU A 170 -17.49 -39.49 5.26
N GLU A 171 -17.66 -38.45 6.02
CA GLU A 171 -18.70 -38.29 7.01
C GLU A 171 -20.12 -38.34 6.39
N LEU A 172 -20.33 -37.66 5.26
CA LEU A 172 -21.59 -37.71 4.52
C LEU A 172 -21.89 -39.13 3.99
N GLU A 173 -20.88 -39.81 3.44
CA GLU A 173 -21.04 -41.20 2.94
C GLU A 173 -21.45 -42.15 4.06
N ASP A 174 -20.80 -42.04 5.24
CA ASP A 174 -21.12 -42.83 6.41
C ASP A 174 -22.53 -42.57 6.96
N GLU A 175 -22.94 -41.31 7.03
CA GLU A 175 -24.27 -40.91 7.49
C GLU A 175 -25.35 -41.40 6.53
N LEU A 176 -25.14 -41.26 5.22
CA LEU A 176 -26.07 -41.78 4.19
C LEU A 176 -26.16 -43.29 4.23
N ALA A 177 -25.07 -44.01 4.46
CA ALA A 177 -25.07 -45.46 4.58
C ALA A 177 -25.91 -45.93 5.79
N LYS A 178 -25.76 -45.24 6.93
CA LYS A 178 -26.57 -45.52 8.14
C LYS A 178 -28.06 -45.25 7.92
N ALA A 179 -28.40 -44.05 7.40
CA ALA A 179 -29.78 -43.69 7.15
C ALA A 179 -30.48 -44.59 6.13
N ARG A 180 -29.79 -44.95 5.04
CA ARG A 180 -30.30 -45.92 4.06
C ARG A 180 -30.57 -47.27 4.67
N LYS A 181 -29.69 -47.76 5.56
CA LYS A 181 -29.89 -49.02 6.26
C LYS A 181 -31.11 -48.97 7.18
N GLU A 182 -31.31 -47.86 7.92
CA GLU A 182 -32.48 -47.70 8.78
C GLU A 182 -33.76 -47.68 7.99
N LEU A 183 -33.79 -47.01 6.83
CA LEU A 183 -34.92 -46.98 5.92
C LEU A 183 -35.19 -48.37 5.31
N ASP A 184 -34.16 -49.12 4.93
CA ASP A 184 -34.29 -50.51 4.40
C ASP A 184 -34.84 -51.46 5.45
N ASP A 185 -34.35 -51.36 6.71
CA ASP A 185 -34.85 -52.12 7.84
C ASP A 185 -36.33 -51.74 8.17
N ALA A 186 -36.71 -50.45 8.02
CA ALA A 186 -38.09 -49.98 8.19
C ALA A 186 -39.02 -50.52 7.07
N TYR A 187 -38.58 -50.47 5.81
CA TYR A 187 -39.28 -50.97 4.68
C TYR A 187 -39.52 -52.49 4.77
N THR A 188 -38.49 -53.25 5.19
CA THR A 188 -38.58 -54.68 5.42
C THR A 188 -39.66 -54.99 6.47
N ARG A 189 -39.71 -54.27 7.57
CA ARG A 189 -40.73 -54.44 8.62
C ARG A 189 -42.15 -54.12 8.11
N LEU A 190 -42.30 -53.10 7.26
CA LEU A 190 -43.61 -52.78 6.64
C LEU A 190 -44.06 -53.91 5.71
N GLN A 191 -43.19 -54.49 4.90
CA GLN A 191 -43.50 -55.64 4.04
C GLN A 191 -43.86 -56.89 4.85
N ASP A 192 -43.15 -57.17 5.93
CA ASP A 192 -43.46 -58.30 6.81
C ASP A 192 -44.84 -58.11 7.48
N SER A 193 -45.17 -56.89 7.93
CA SER A 193 -46.45 -56.53 8.49
C SER A 193 -47.59 -56.61 7.46
N GLU A 194 -47.38 -56.19 6.22
CA GLU A 194 -48.32 -56.33 5.10
C GLU A 194 -48.65 -57.79 4.83
N LYS A 195 -47.65 -58.63 4.77
CA LYS A 195 -47.80 -60.07 4.57
C LYS A 195 -48.59 -60.72 5.72
N GLU A 196 -48.26 -60.40 6.97
CA GLU A 196 -48.97 -60.90 8.14
C GLU A 196 -50.46 -60.46 8.12
N LEU A 197 -50.72 -59.22 7.71
CA LEU A 197 -52.05 -58.68 7.58
C LEU A 197 -52.88 -59.40 6.52
N ASP A 198 -52.27 -59.69 5.35
CA ASP A 198 -52.91 -60.41 4.26
C ASP A 198 -53.17 -61.88 4.64
N GLU A 199 -52.27 -62.54 5.38
CA GLU A 199 -52.48 -63.86 5.92
C GLU A 199 -53.69 -63.87 6.89
N LYS A 200 -53.76 -62.93 7.82
CA LYS A 200 -54.88 -62.80 8.77
C LYS A 200 -56.19 -62.46 8.08
N GLN A 201 -56.20 -61.60 7.06
CA GLN A 201 -57.40 -61.32 6.26
C GLN A 201 -57.86 -62.58 5.57
N SER A 202 -56.97 -63.36 4.97
CA SER A 202 -57.32 -64.62 4.32
C SER A 202 -57.92 -65.67 5.30
N GLU A 203 -57.40 -65.71 6.52
CA GLU A 203 -57.91 -66.58 7.58
C GLU A 203 -59.37 -66.16 7.97
N VAL A 204 -59.62 -64.86 8.16
CA VAL A 204 -60.95 -64.34 8.48
C VAL A 204 -61.92 -64.62 7.34
N ASP A 205 -61.54 -64.42 6.09
CA ASP A 205 -62.38 -64.67 4.92
C ASP A 205 -62.63 -66.17 4.73
N ALA A 206 -61.67 -67.02 4.93
CA ALA A 206 -61.84 -68.47 4.90
C ALA A 206 -62.76 -69.00 6.01
N ALA A 207 -62.62 -68.43 7.24
CA ALA A 207 -63.52 -68.78 8.35
C ALA A 207 -64.96 -68.32 8.11
N ARG A 208 -65.20 -67.11 7.55
CA ARG A 208 -66.51 -66.61 7.14
C ARG A 208 -67.15 -67.55 6.10
N GLN A 209 -66.42 -67.90 5.06
CA GLN A 209 -66.86 -68.75 4.00
C GLN A 209 -67.24 -70.16 4.49
N ALA A 210 -66.47 -70.74 5.38
CA ALA A 210 -66.67 -72.03 5.98
C ALA A 210 -67.98 -72.07 6.82
N LEU A 211 -68.27 -71.06 7.59
CA LEU A 211 -69.47 -70.90 8.40
C LEU A 211 -70.72 -70.65 7.54
N GLU A 212 -70.61 -69.84 6.49
CA GLU A 212 -71.66 -69.64 5.51
C GLU A 212 -72.06 -70.93 4.78
N LEU A 213 -71.07 -71.75 4.37
CA LEU A 213 -71.28 -73.04 3.78
C LEU A 213 -71.95 -74.00 4.77
N ALA A 214 -71.69 -73.87 6.05
CA ALA A 214 -72.31 -74.64 7.11
C ALA A 214 -73.80 -74.15 7.45
N GLY A 215 -74.28 -73.13 6.76
CA GLY A 215 -75.63 -72.63 6.96
C GLY A 215 -75.82 -71.76 8.22
N MET A 216 -74.69 -71.25 8.77
CA MET A 216 -74.69 -70.38 9.95
C MET A 216 -74.83 -68.92 9.52
N ASN A 217 -75.61 -68.11 10.31
CA ASN A 217 -75.65 -66.66 10.12
C ASN A 217 -74.34 -66.07 10.67
N THR A 218 -73.54 -65.43 9.80
CA THR A 218 -72.27 -64.81 10.11
C THR A 218 -72.40 -63.29 10.36
N GLU A 219 -73.60 -62.71 10.31
CA GLU A 219 -73.86 -61.28 10.49
C GLU A 219 -73.37 -60.81 11.89
N GLY A 220 -72.40 -59.80 11.93
CA GLY A 220 -71.76 -59.28 13.13
C GLY A 220 -70.72 -60.19 13.81
N MET A 221 -70.51 -61.44 13.34
CA MET A 221 -69.65 -62.38 14.01
C MET A 221 -68.14 -62.09 13.76
N PHE A 222 -67.82 -61.36 12.70
CA PHE A 222 -66.43 -61.00 12.31
C PHE A 222 -66.17 -59.49 12.36
N ASP A 223 -67.18 -58.67 12.82
CA ASP A 223 -67.04 -57.20 12.79
C ASP A 223 -65.86 -56.70 13.58
N ASP A 224 -65.62 -57.21 14.79
CA ASP A 224 -64.46 -56.84 15.60
C ASP A 224 -63.09 -57.25 14.96
N ALA A 225 -63.03 -58.44 14.31
CA ALA A 225 -61.84 -58.88 13.62
C ALA A 225 -61.55 -58.02 12.38
N GLN A 226 -62.63 -57.71 11.62
CA GLN A 226 -62.50 -56.83 10.47
C GLN A 226 -62.08 -55.40 10.86
N ALA A 227 -62.66 -54.85 11.97
CA ALA A 227 -62.31 -53.55 12.46
C ALA A 227 -60.80 -53.48 12.87
N GLN A 228 -60.28 -54.56 13.48
CA GLN A 228 -58.87 -54.64 13.82
C GLN A 228 -57.97 -54.73 12.55
N LEU A 229 -58.40 -55.44 11.54
CA LEU A 229 -57.67 -55.53 10.27
C LEU A 229 -57.69 -54.18 9.52
N ASP A 230 -58.81 -53.50 9.52
CA ASP A 230 -58.96 -52.16 8.89
C ASP A 230 -58.12 -51.10 9.62
N GLU A 231 -58.00 -51.19 10.93
CA GLU A 231 -57.13 -50.33 11.72
C GLU A 231 -55.65 -50.63 11.46
N ALA A 232 -55.28 -51.93 11.37
CA ALA A 232 -53.92 -52.32 11.04
C ALA A 232 -53.51 -51.92 9.62
N ARG A 233 -54.47 -51.93 8.67
CA ARG A 233 -54.23 -51.39 7.30
C ARG A 233 -53.96 -49.91 7.31
N ARG A 234 -54.71 -49.13 8.08
CA ARG A 234 -54.46 -47.68 8.21
C ARG A 234 -53.07 -47.42 8.80
N GLN A 235 -52.69 -48.14 9.86
CA GLN A 235 -51.36 -48.03 10.43
C GLN A 235 -50.24 -48.43 9.46
N LEU A 236 -50.47 -49.40 8.58
CA LEU A 236 -49.56 -49.78 7.53
C LEU A 236 -49.41 -48.71 6.45
N GLU A 237 -50.56 -48.10 6.02
CA GLU A 237 -50.56 -46.99 5.07
C GLU A 237 -49.83 -45.77 5.64
N ASP A 238 -50.07 -45.40 6.91
CA ASP A 238 -49.38 -44.35 7.61
C ASP A 238 -47.87 -44.65 7.68
N GLY A 239 -47.47 -45.89 7.96
CA GLY A 239 -46.08 -46.31 7.99
C GLY A 239 -45.38 -46.20 6.62
N TYR A 240 -46.06 -46.55 5.51
CA TYR A 240 -45.52 -46.37 4.17
C TYR A 240 -45.42 -44.87 3.79
N ALA A 241 -46.36 -44.05 4.27
CA ALA A 241 -46.28 -42.57 4.08
C ALA A 241 -45.10 -42.00 4.81
N GLU A 242 -44.87 -42.37 6.10
CA GLU A 242 -43.73 -41.96 6.88
C GLU A 242 -42.37 -42.41 6.26
N TYR A 243 -42.33 -43.66 5.76
CA TYR A 243 -41.15 -44.14 5.00
C TYR A 243 -40.89 -43.31 3.74
N ALA A 244 -41.91 -42.99 2.96
CA ALA A 244 -41.78 -42.20 1.75
C ALA A 244 -41.31 -40.76 2.04
N ASP A 245 -41.80 -40.18 3.14
CA ASP A 245 -41.35 -38.84 3.60
C ASP A 245 -39.88 -38.87 4.10
N GLY A 246 -39.49 -39.93 4.84
CA GLY A 246 -38.11 -40.15 5.27
C GLY A 246 -37.13 -40.30 4.09
N VAL A 247 -37.55 -41.01 3.03
CA VAL A 247 -36.73 -41.10 1.79
C VAL A 247 -36.54 -39.71 1.15
N LYS A 248 -37.60 -38.91 1.06
CA LYS A 248 -37.50 -37.55 0.47
C LYS A 248 -36.63 -36.63 1.32
N GLU A 249 -36.73 -36.70 2.65
CA GLU A 249 -35.93 -35.90 3.57
C GLU A 249 -34.46 -36.27 3.42
N LEU A 250 -34.13 -37.57 3.39
CA LEU A 250 -32.74 -38.04 3.16
C LEU A 250 -32.18 -37.60 1.80
N GLU A 251 -33.00 -37.63 0.73
CA GLU A 251 -32.60 -37.15 -0.60
C GLU A 251 -32.34 -35.63 -0.59
N ALA A 252 -33.18 -34.85 0.09
CA ALA A 252 -32.99 -33.42 0.19
C ALA A 252 -31.71 -33.03 1.00
N GLU A 253 -31.57 -33.62 2.19
CA GLU A 253 -30.37 -33.39 3.02
C GLU A 253 -29.08 -33.81 2.31
N SER A 254 -29.11 -34.96 1.61
CA SER A 254 -27.98 -35.44 0.80
C SER A 254 -27.64 -34.46 -0.32
N ALA A 255 -28.64 -33.90 -1.00
CA ALA A 255 -28.42 -32.93 -2.08
C ALA A 255 -27.86 -31.63 -1.56
N ASP A 256 -28.33 -31.12 -0.42
CA ASP A 256 -27.84 -29.91 0.20
C ASP A 256 -26.40 -30.06 0.66
N ALA A 257 -26.07 -31.15 1.37
CA ALA A 257 -24.69 -31.45 1.81
C ALA A 257 -23.72 -31.63 0.63
N GLN A 258 -24.16 -32.31 -0.45
CA GLN A 258 -23.35 -32.44 -1.67
C GLN A 258 -23.12 -31.09 -2.35
N ALA A 259 -24.11 -30.18 -2.33
CA ALA A 259 -23.96 -28.84 -2.88
C ALA A 259 -22.96 -28.00 -2.07
N GLU A 260 -22.98 -28.08 -0.75
CA GLU A 260 -22.01 -27.42 0.12
C GLU A 260 -20.58 -27.93 -0.12
N ILE A 261 -20.39 -29.25 -0.23
CA ILE A 261 -19.09 -29.85 -0.55
C ILE A 261 -18.60 -29.41 -1.94
N ALA A 262 -19.50 -29.38 -2.93
CA ALA A 262 -19.15 -28.93 -4.29
C ALA A 262 -18.76 -27.44 -4.32
N ASP A 263 -19.45 -26.60 -3.57
CA ASP A 263 -19.10 -25.17 -3.43
C ASP A 263 -17.74 -25.00 -2.76
N ALA A 264 -17.48 -25.75 -1.68
CA ALA A 264 -16.18 -25.73 -1.01
C ALA A 264 -15.04 -26.22 -1.94
N GLN A 265 -15.29 -27.27 -2.73
CA GLN A 265 -14.34 -27.75 -3.73
C GLN A 265 -14.08 -26.71 -4.82
N SER A 266 -15.13 -26.04 -5.33
CA SER A 266 -14.97 -24.98 -6.33
C SER A 266 -14.14 -23.81 -5.80
N LYS A 267 -14.39 -23.39 -4.56
CA LYS A 267 -13.58 -22.34 -3.89
C LYS A 267 -12.12 -22.75 -3.73
N LEU A 268 -11.87 -24.01 -3.42
CA LEU A 268 -10.51 -24.55 -3.32
C LEU A 268 -9.80 -24.56 -4.68
N ASP A 269 -10.51 -24.96 -5.76
CA ASP A 269 -9.97 -25.02 -7.12
C ASP A 269 -9.70 -23.62 -7.71
N GLU A 270 -10.44 -22.61 -7.27
CA GLU A 270 -10.23 -21.20 -7.62
C GLU A 270 -9.04 -20.57 -6.89
N LEU A 271 -8.56 -21.18 -5.82
CA LEU A 271 -7.46 -20.67 -5.02
C LEU A 271 -6.16 -20.65 -5.84
N LYS A 272 -5.63 -19.45 -6.08
CA LYS A 272 -4.39 -19.27 -6.86
C LYS A 272 -3.18 -19.21 -5.93
N LYS A 273 -2.05 -19.72 -6.43
CA LYS A 273 -0.77 -19.53 -5.74
C LYS A 273 -0.46 -18.04 -5.61
N PRO A 274 0.00 -17.59 -4.44
CA PRO A 274 0.32 -16.19 -4.20
C PRO A 274 1.54 -15.77 -5.03
N THR A 275 1.48 -14.57 -5.59
CA THR A 275 2.62 -13.93 -6.24
C THR A 275 3.14 -12.85 -5.31
N VAL A 276 4.42 -12.92 -4.97
CA VAL A 276 5.08 -11.91 -4.15
C VAL A 276 5.51 -10.74 -5.01
N TYR A 277 5.09 -9.54 -4.62
CA TYR A 277 5.55 -8.28 -5.17
C TYR A 277 6.57 -7.68 -4.22
N LEU A 278 7.78 -7.49 -4.68
CA LEU A 278 8.79 -6.74 -3.96
C LEU A 278 8.77 -5.31 -4.46
N LEU A 279 8.47 -4.38 -3.57
CA LEU A 279 8.37 -2.96 -3.86
C LEU A 279 9.51 -2.24 -3.14
N ASP A 280 10.19 -1.36 -3.86
CA ASP A 280 11.25 -0.50 -3.35
C ASP A 280 10.79 0.98 -3.30
N ARG A 281 11.70 1.89 -3.00
CA ARG A 281 11.41 3.32 -3.02
C ARG A 281 11.08 3.84 -4.42
N ASN A 282 11.66 3.26 -5.47
CA ASN A 282 11.44 3.69 -6.85
C ASN A 282 10.04 3.33 -7.34
N THR A 283 9.40 2.33 -6.72
CA THR A 283 8.01 1.97 -6.99
C THR A 283 7.00 2.80 -6.19
N ASN A 284 7.44 3.50 -5.14
CA ASN A 284 6.60 4.43 -4.40
C ASN A 284 6.50 5.77 -5.15
N ALA A 285 5.29 6.12 -5.60
CA ALA A 285 5.05 7.31 -6.43
C ALA A 285 5.59 8.61 -5.82
N GLY A 286 5.49 8.78 -4.49
CA GLY A 286 6.00 9.96 -3.79
C GLY A 286 7.51 10.09 -3.86
N TYR A 287 8.22 8.99 -3.59
CA TYR A 287 9.68 8.95 -3.64
C TYR A 287 10.22 9.08 -5.07
N ALA A 288 9.61 8.38 -6.04
CA ALA A 288 9.99 8.47 -7.45
C ALA A 288 9.78 9.89 -8.02
N SER A 289 8.67 10.54 -7.68
CA SER A 289 8.40 11.92 -8.08
C SER A 289 9.41 12.89 -7.48
N PHE A 290 9.75 12.72 -6.18
CA PHE A 290 10.74 13.57 -5.52
C PHE A 290 12.13 13.44 -6.14
N ASP A 291 12.57 12.22 -6.42
CA ASP A 291 13.86 11.97 -7.09
C ASP A 291 13.89 12.63 -8.48
N ASN A 292 12.83 12.45 -9.28
CA ASN A 292 12.73 13.08 -10.59
C ASN A 292 12.75 14.62 -10.51
N ASP A 293 11.99 15.22 -9.61
CA ASP A 293 11.95 16.66 -9.41
C ASP A 293 13.31 17.19 -8.92
N SER A 294 13.97 16.46 -8.02
CA SER A 294 15.31 16.78 -7.55
C SER A 294 16.33 16.75 -8.68
N ASN A 295 16.25 15.75 -9.55
CA ASN A 295 17.10 15.62 -10.74
C ASN A 295 16.87 16.75 -11.74
N ILE A 296 15.63 17.20 -11.94
CA ILE A 296 15.31 18.37 -12.77
C ILE A 296 15.97 19.64 -12.19
N VAL A 297 15.83 19.85 -10.89
CA VAL A 297 16.49 21.00 -10.22
C VAL A 297 18.01 20.95 -10.36
N ASN A 298 18.60 19.77 -10.22
CA ASN A 298 20.04 19.57 -10.41
C ASN A 298 20.49 19.89 -11.84
N GLN A 299 19.76 19.46 -12.87
CA GLN A 299 20.04 19.78 -14.26
C GLN A 299 19.94 21.29 -14.54
N VAL A 300 18.91 21.95 -14.02
CA VAL A 300 18.78 23.42 -14.08
C VAL A 300 19.95 24.10 -13.40
N ALA A 301 20.32 23.63 -12.19
CA ALA A 301 21.46 24.16 -11.43
C ALA A 301 22.82 23.97 -12.15
N ALA A 302 22.97 22.99 -13.01
CA ALA A 302 24.17 22.80 -13.82
C ALA A 302 24.28 23.77 -15.00
N VAL A 303 23.15 24.14 -15.61
CA VAL A 303 23.13 24.96 -16.84
C VAL A 303 23.08 26.47 -16.54
N PHE A 304 22.27 26.89 -15.57
CA PHE A 304 22.07 28.31 -15.24
C PHE A 304 23.35 29.09 -14.89
N PRO A 305 24.31 28.56 -14.12
CA PRO A 305 25.52 29.27 -13.80
C PRO A 305 26.35 29.69 -15.05
N ILE A 306 26.32 28.91 -16.13
CA ILE A 306 27.02 29.24 -17.38
C ILE A 306 26.51 30.55 -17.94
N PHE A 307 25.19 30.75 -17.98
CA PHE A 307 24.61 32.01 -18.46
C PHE A 307 24.93 33.18 -17.54
N PHE A 308 24.86 32.98 -16.20
CA PHE A 308 25.19 34.00 -15.24
C PHE A 308 26.67 34.41 -15.33
N PHE A 309 27.60 33.47 -15.49
CA PHE A 309 29.02 33.79 -15.71
C PHE A 309 29.25 34.51 -17.03
N ALA A 310 28.56 34.15 -18.11
CA ALA A 310 28.64 34.86 -19.38
C ALA A 310 28.18 36.31 -19.26
N VAL A 311 27.05 36.54 -18.59
CA VAL A 311 26.55 37.92 -18.30
C VAL A 311 27.51 38.69 -17.40
N ALA A 312 28.03 38.06 -16.34
CA ALA A 312 29.00 38.67 -15.43
C ALA A 312 30.30 39.04 -16.16
N ALA A 313 30.79 38.17 -17.04
CA ALA A 313 31.96 38.45 -17.90
C ALA A 313 31.71 39.68 -18.80
N LEU A 314 30.54 39.76 -19.42
CA LEU A 314 30.18 40.87 -20.31
C LEU A 314 30.07 42.19 -19.54
N VAL A 315 29.44 42.20 -18.36
CA VAL A 315 29.34 43.37 -17.47
C VAL A 315 30.73 43.78 -16.97
N CYS A 316 31.54 42.81 -16.55
CA CYS A 316 32.93 43.07 -16.13
C CYS A 316 33.75 43.66 -17.27
N MET A 317 33.65 43.09 -18.49
CA MET A 317 34.36 43.56 -19.66
C MET A 317 33.99 45.01 -20.02
N THR A 318 32.66 45.33 -20.07
CA THR A 318 32.21 46.67 -20.38
C THR A 318 32.65 47.67 -19.31
N THR A 319 32.56 47.31 -18.04
CA THR A 319 32.97 48.18 -16.90
C THR A 319 34.47 48.43 -16.91
N MET A 320 35.28 47.37 -17.13
CA MET A 320 36.72 47.50 -17.18
C MET A 320 37.19 48.24 -18.41
N THR A 321 36.57 48.05 -19.58
CA THR A 321 36.90 48.82 -20.80
C THR A 321 36.67 50.33 -20.52
N ARG A 322 35.54 50.70 -19.95
CA ARG A 322 35.25 52.08 -19.60
C ARG A 322 36.21 52.66 -18.57
N MET A 323 36.53 51.89 -17.51
CA MET A 323 37.50 52.28 -16.49
C MET A 323 38.88 52.56 -17.07
N VAL A 324 39.33 51.68 -17.98
CA VAL A 324 40.64 51.83 -18.67
C VAL A 324 40.60 53.05 -19.61
N GLU A 325 39.50 53.29 -20.29
CA GLU A 325 39.30 54.48 -21.14
C GLU A 325 39.34 55.79 -20.33
N ASP A 326 38.66 55.82 -19.18
CA ASP A 326 38.63 56.96 -18.27
C ASP A 326 40.02 57.27 -17.68
N GLU A 327 40.85 56.25 -17.40
CA GLU A 327 42.19 56.37 -16.89
C GLU A 327 43.31 56.41 -17.97
N ARG A 328 42.93 56.52 -19.23
CA ARG A 328 43.81 56.47 -20.41
C ARG A 328 45.03 57.36 -20.31
N THR A 329 44.86 58.61 -19.88
CA THR A 329 45.98 59.56 -19.70
C THR A 329 46.97 59.13 -18.63
N GLN A 330 46.49 58.55 -17.50
CA GLN A 330 47.34 58.02 -16.45
C GLN A 330 48.17 56.83 -16.93
N ILE A 331 47.51 55.90 -17.67
CA ILE A 331 48.16 54.78 -18.31
C ILE A 331 49.28 55.24 -19.25
N GLY A 332 49.03 56.28 -20.08
CA GLY A 332 50.00 56.87 -20.98
C GLY A 332 51.23 57.44 -20.26
N VAL A 333 51.03 58.16 -19.15
CA VAL A 333 52.07 58.69 -18.30
C VAL A 333 52.94 57.58 -17.67
N LEU A 334 52.30 56.53 -17.12
CA LEU A 334 53.01 55.40 -16.53
C LEU A 334 53.88 54.64 -17.58
N LYS A 335 53.35 54.43 -18.79
CA LYS A 335 54.12 53.87 -19.89
C LYS A 335 55.29 54.75 -20.32
N ALA A 336 55.11 56.09 -20.36
CA ALA A 336 56.18 57.06 -20.65
C ALA A 336 57.27 57.08 -19.58
N LEU A 337 56.93 56.78 -18.32
CA LEU A 337 57.88 56.63 -17.19
C LEU A 337 58.62 55.25 -17.18
N GLY A 338 58.29 54.34 -18.15
CA GLY A 338 58.98 53.07 -18.29
C GLY A 338 58.33 51.91 -17.57
N TYR A 339 57.13 52.01 -17.04
CA TYR A 339 56.40 50.86 -16.48
C TYR A 339 55.99 49.90 -17.58
N SER A 340 56.17 48.58 -17.31
CA SER A 340 55.75 47.51 -18.23
C SER A 340 54.22 47.43 -18.30
N GLU A 341 53.70 46.97 -19.44
CA GLU A 341 52.25 46.74 -19.62
C GLU A 341 51.66 45.84 -18.56
N GLY A 342 52.39 44.78 -18.18
CA GLY A 342 51.99 43.87 -17.11
C GLY A 342 51.89 44.51 -15.73
N ALA A 343 52.80 45.50 -15.40
CA ALA A 343 52.73 46.21 -14.14
C ALA A 343 51.51 47.12 -14.06
N VAL A 344 51.16 47.80 -15.18
CA VAL A 344 49.95 48.63 -15.27
C VAL A 344 48.69 47.77 -15.23
N MET A 345 48.70 46.65 -15.94
CA MET A 345 47.57 45.70 -15.96
C MET A 345 47.29 45.08 -14.58
N ALA A 346 48.37 44.83 -13.77
CA ALA A 346 48.25 44.25 -12.43
C ALA A 346 47.33 45.04 -11.50
N LYS A 347 47.26 46.39 -11.65
CA LYS A 347 46.33 47.25 -10.90
C LYS A 347 44.85 46.87 -11.17
N TYR A 348 44.49 46.70 -12.43
CA TYR A 348 43.12 46.39 -12.84
C TYR A 348 42.77 44.91 -12.51
N LEU A 349 43.69 43.99 -12.69
CA LEU A 349 43.53 42.58 -12.30
C LEU A 349 43.35 42.44 -10.79
N PHE A 350 44.13 43.21 -9.99
CA PHE A 350 43.99 43.18 -8.53
C PHE A 350 42.62 43.74 -8.11
N TYR A 351 42.16 44.84 -8.73
CA TYR A 351 40.86 45.44 -8.46
C TYR A 351 39.70 44.47 -8.80
N SER A 352 39.69 43.90 -10.01
CA SER A 352 38.63 42.98 -10.43
C SER A 352 38.67 41.66 -9.67
N GLY A 353 39.89 41.12 -9.38
CA GLY A 353 40.10 39.91 -8.61
C GLY A 353 39.63 40.03 -7.16
N SER A 354 39.97 41.16 -6.49
CA SER A 354 39.54 41.38 -5.10
C SER A 354 38.02 41.53 -5.00
N ALA A 355 37.41 42.28 -5.94
CA ALA A 355 35.98 42.42 -6.03
C ALA A 355 35.25 41.06 -6.31
N ALA A 356 35.86 40.22 -7.21
CA ALA A 356 35.33 38.91 -7.50
C ALA A 356 35.40 37.96 -6.30
N VAL A 357 36.52 37.97 -5.54
CA VAL A 357 36.65 37.15 -4.32
C VAL A 357 35.60 37.59 -3.29
N GLY A 358 35.53 38.88 -2.97
CA GLY A 358 34.56 39.39 -1.99
C GLY A 358 33.13 39.14 -2.38
N GLY A 359 32.78 39.38 -3.66
CA GLY A 359 31.43 39.14 -4.19
C GLY A 359 31.07 37.68 -4.21
N SER A 360 31.97 36.77 -4.60
CA SER A 360 31.69 35.35 -4.66
C SER A 360 31.60 34.68 -3.28
N VAL A 361 32.42 35.10 -2.30
CA VAL A 361 32.30 34.63 -0.91
C VAL A 361 30.94 35.05 -0.33
N PHE A 362 30.59 36.34 -0.48
CA PHE A 362 29.26 36.82 -0.04
C PHE A 362 28.12 36.10 -0.76
N GLY A 363 28.22 35.95 -2.08
CA GLY A 363 27.22 35.23 -2.89
C GLY A 363 27.05 33.77 -2.49
N TYR A 364 28.15 33.08 -2.19
CA TYR A 364 28.13 31.70 -1.71
C TYR A 364 27.40 31.57 -0.37
N VAL A 365 27.72 32.42 0.60
CA VAL A 365 27.08 32.42 1.92
C VAL A 365 25.58 32.77 1.81
N ALA A 366 25.27 33.88 1.13
CA ALA A 366 23.89 34.30 0.95
C ALA A 366 23.06 33.31 0.15
N GLY A 367 23.65 32.72 -0.89
CA GLY A 367 23.03 31.69 -1.72
C GLY A 367 22.67 30.43 -0.93
N ASN A 368 23.60 29.92 -0.13
CA ASN A 368 23.35 28.73 0.70
C ASN A 368 22.30 28.94 1.81
N LEU A 369 22.09 30.19 2.24
CA LEU A 369 21.05 30.50 3.22
C LEU A 369 19.68 30.73 2.58
N LEU A 370 19.66 31.34 1.39
CA LEU A 370 18.41 31.78 0.75
C LEU A 370 17.80 30.68 -0.15
N PHE A 371 18.58 30.12 -1.07
CA PHE A 371 18.04 29.23 -2.10
C PHE A 371 17.47 27.92 -1.53
N PRO A 372 18.12 27.21 -0.59
CA PRO A 372 17.53 26.01 -0.02
C PRO A 372 16.18 26.28 0.63
N LYS A 373 16.04 27.41 1.35
CA LYS A 373 14.79 27.78 2.00
C LYS A 373 13.66 28.08 1.00
N VAL A 374 13.97 28.77 -0.10
CA VAL A 374 12.99 29.09 -1.15
C VAL A 374 12.56 27.83 -1.90
N ILE A 375 13.52 26.97 -2.25
CA ILE A 375 13.24 25.68 -2.90
C ILE A 375 12.40 24.80 -1.99
N TRP A 376 12.79 24.67 -0.71
CA TRP A 376 12.07 23.88 0.29
C TRP A 376 10.63 24.35 0.49
N MET A 377 10.40 25.65 0.49
CA MET A 377 9.06 26.23 0.54
C MET A 377 8.22 25.84 -0.69
N GLY A 378 8.83 25.79 -1.88
CA GLY A 378 8.19 25.31 -3.10
C GLY A 378 7.86 23.81 -3.03
N TYR A 379 8.81 22.99 -2.60
CA TYR A 379 8.60 21.56 -2.41
C TYR A 379 7.55 21.24 -1.33
N GLY A 380 7.48 22.01 -0.26
CA GLY A 380 6.47 21.86 0.80
C GLY A 380 5.01 22.05 0.34
N MET A 381 4.80 22.58 -0.90
CA MET A 381 3.48 22.58 -1.53
C MET A 381 3.12 21.25 -2.21
N LEU A 382 4.09 20.40 -2.52
CA LEU A 382 3.92 19.13 -3.24
C LEU A 382 4.18 17.92 -2.35
N TYR A 383 5.06 18.07 -1.37
CA TYR A 383 5.56 16.99 -0.55
C TYR A 383 5.40 17.27 0.94
N ASP A 384 5.31 16.22 1.71
CA ASP A 384 5.22 16.24 3.17
C ASP A 384 6.56 15.80 3.75
N PHE A 385 7.47 16.77 3.97
CA PHE A 385 8.83 16.54 4.41
C PHE A 385 9.05 16.79 5.90
N ALA A 386 10.10 16.15 6.43
CA ALA A 386 10.77 16.58 7.65
C ALA A 386 11.37 17.99 7.51
N GLU A 387 11.92 18.51 8.59
CA GLU A 387 12.54 19.86 8.60
C GLU A 387 13.75 19.98 7.67
N LEU A 388 13.96 21.20 7.11
CA LEU A 388 15.08 21.49 6.22
C LEU A 388 16.41 21.41 6.98
N THR A 389 17.31 20.56 6.50
CA THR A 389 18.68 20.47 6.98
C THR A 389 19.63 21.14 6.00
N TYR A 390 20.44 22.11 6.47
CA TYR A 390 21.42 22.82 5.65
C TYR A 390 22.70 22.02 5.51
N VAL A 391 23.09 21.69 4.28
CA VAL A 391 24.36 21.02 3.96
C VAL A 391 25.31 22.02 3.28
N TRP A 392 26.50 22.22 3.86
CA TRP A 392 27.52 23.11 3.32
C TRP A 392 28.60 22.30 2.58
N ASP A 393 28.57 22.32 1.25
CA ASP A 393 29.61 21.70 0.46
C ASP A 393 30.72 22.70 0.15
N ILE A 394 31.81 22.60 0.92
CA ILE A 394 32.98 23.48 0.77
C ILE A 394 33.67 23.30 -0.59
N ARG A 395 33.60 22.08 -1.20
CA ARG A 395 34.22 21.81 -2.51
C ARG A 395 33.53 22.60 -3.61
N ILE A 396 32.21 22.58 -3.63
CA ILE A 396 31.41 23.37 -4.57
C ILE A 396 31.65 24.87 -4.34
N GLY A 397 31.75 25.31 -3.09
CA GLY A 397 32.12 26.68 -2.72
C GLY A 397 33.43 27.12 -3.33
N ILE A 398 34.51 26.34 -3.15
CA ILE A 398 35.84 26.65 -3.70
C ILE A 398 35.83 26.70 -5.23
N ILE A 399 35.13 25.73 -5.89
CA ILE A 399 35.03 25.68 -7.34
C ILE A 399 34.28 26.92 -7.87
N SER A 400 33.18 27.31 -7.23
CA SER A 400 32.39 28.48 -7.62
C SER A 400 33.17 29.78 -7.47
N ILE A 401 33.90 29.95 -6.37
CA ILE A 401 34.74 31.13 -6.15
C ILE A 401 35.89 31.18 -7.17
N ALA A 402 36.55 30.07 -7.44
CA ALA A 402 37.61 30.00 -8.43
C ALA A 402 37.08 30.33 -9.85
N ALA A 403 35.93 29.81 -10.23
CA ALA A 403 35.27 30.10 -11.52
C ALA A 403 34.92 31.58 -11.65
N ALA A 404 34.37 32.20 -10.59
CA ALA A 404 34.04 33.62 -10.59
C ALA A 404 35.27 34.50 -10.73
N VAL A 405 36.36 34.19 -10.00
CA VAL A 405 37.63 34.94 -10.09
C VAL A 405 38.24 34.79 -11.48
N LEU A 406 38.30 33.56 -12.02
CA LEU A 406 38.86 33.33 -13.36
C LEU A 406 38.04 34.05 -14.46
N CYS A 407 36.74 34.03 -14.34
CA CYS A 407 35.82 34.73 -15.27
C CYS A 407 36.04 36.24 -15.23
N SER A 408 36.09 36.84 -14.04
CA SER A 408 36.27 38.31 -13.83
C SER A 408 37.66 38.76 -14.25
N MET A 409 38.73 38.06 -13.83
CA MET A 409 40.12 38.38 -14.20
C MET A 409 40.34 38.16 -15.69
N GLY A 410 39.80 37.11 -16.30
CA GLY A 410 39.87 36.84 -17.73
C GLY A 410 39.23 37.96 -18.53
N ALA A 411 37.99 38.36 -18.20
CA ALA A 411 37.31 39.50 -18.85
C ALA A 411 38.11 40.80 -18.73
N THR A 412 38.70 41.08 -17.55
CA THR A 412 39.55 42.23 -17.31
C THR A 412 40.84 42.20 -18.14
N TYR A 413 41.48 41.04 -18.20
CA TYR A 413 42.68 40.85 -19.02
C TYR A 413 42.41 41.17 -20.51
N PHE A 414 41.38 40.59 -21.07
CA PHE A 414 41.01 40.87 -22.48
C PHE A 414 40.67 42.34 -22.72
N SER A 415 39.94 42.99 -21.82
CA SER A 415 39.62 44.39 -21.93
C SER A 415 40.87 45.28 -21.88
N CYS A 416 41.78 45.02 -20.95
CA CYS A 416 43.04 45.75 -20.84
C CYS A 416 43.98 45.51 -22.02
N ALA A 417 44.12 44.25 -22.46
CA ALA A 417 45.01 43.87 -23.57
C ALA A 417 44.59 44.56 -24.88
N ALA A 418 43.26 44.68 -25.12
CA ALA A 418 42.73 45.37 -26.32
C ALA A 418 43.12 46.86 -26.36
N GLN A 419 43.16 47.52 -25.19
CA GLN A 419 43.47 48.97 -25.08
C GLN A 419 45.00 49.25 -25.04
N PHE A 420 45.81 48.34 -24.46
CA PHE A 420 47.26 48.58 -24.25
C PHE A 420 48.08 48.39 -25.51
N HIS A 421 47.56 47.83 -26.59
CA HIS A 421 48.23 47.78 -27.88
C HIS A 421 48.39 49.16 -28.58
N SER A 422 47.78 50.20 -28.00
CA SER A 422 47.89 51.56 -28.51
C SER A 422 49.22 52.20 -28.06
N SER A 423 49.88 53.00 -28.93
CA SER A 423 51.12 53.66 -28.58
C SER A 423 50.93 54.75 -27.50
N PRO A 424 51.92 55.02 -26.62
CA PRO A 424 51.83 55.99 -25.54
C PRO A 424 51.38 57.41 -26.03
N ALA A 425 51.84 57.81 -27.22
CA ALA A 425 51.50 59.08 -27.84
C ALA A 425 50.02 59.20 -28.23
N MET A 426 49.33 58.06 -28.50
CA MET A 426 47.88 58.02 -28.81
C MET A 426 47.06 57.98 -27.50
N LEU A 427 47.62 57.53 -26.40
CA LEU A 427 46.94 57.44 -25.11
C LEU A 427 46.88 58.78 -24.35
N ILE A 428 47.77 59.70 -24.64
CA ILE A 428 47.86 61.01 -24.00
C ILE A 428 47.07 62.09 -24.75
N ARG A 429 46.61 61.82 -25.96
CA ARG A 429 45.83 62.72 -26.82
C ARG A 429 44.32 62.43 -26.60
#